data_08cc6ce0aed03eca2088dd23f88f4a1a
#
_entry.id   08cc6ce0aed03eca2088dd23f88f4a1a
#
_cell.length_a   1.000
_cell.length_b   1.000
_cell.length_c   1.000
_cell.angle_alpha   90.00
_cell.angle_beta   90.00
_cell.angle_gamma   90.00
#
_symmetry.space_group_name_H-M   'P 1'
#
loop_
_entity.id
_entity.type
_entity.pdbx_description
1 polymer ?
#
loop_
_entity_poly.entity_id
_entity_poly.type
_entity_poly.pdbx_seq_one_letter_code
_entity_poly.pdbx_strand_id
1 'polypeptide(L)'
;MRENVYLKKYTKRDPQKYPPFAYHPDPVSTQVFEVHDPPVVCECCGKKTELSYMYPFISEVYDIDTVCPACIASGKPAAEKDAEYHRPEYLEHVEDPAKTETLLHHTPGILSYDDVLWRAHCDDYCAYLGVYRYQRLKREGLLAELWEDPLTDRNRWNDITLAKGVNEYQLGFLIHVFECLTCGRHLFFIDEDYEGRFE
;
A
#
# COMPACT_ATOMS: atom_id res chain seq x y z
N MET A 1 23.03 3.02 -1.24
CA MET A 1 21.93 2.26 -0.61
C MET A 1 22.34 0.80 -0.57
N ARG A 2 22.44 0.20 0.60
CA ARG A 2 22.69 -1.26 0.71
C ARG A 2 21.37 -1.93 0.35
N GLU A 3 21.32 -2.65 -0.79
CA GLU A 3 20.17 -3.51 -1.10
C GLU A 3 19.94 -4.45 0.09
N ASN A 4 18.75 -4.41 0.65
CA ASN A 4 18.39 -5.32 1.74
C ASN A 4 18.34 -6.74 1.18
N VAL A 5 19.37 -7.54 1.51
CA VAL A 5 19.56 -8.91 1.01
C VAL A 5 18.36 -9.81 1.37
N TYR A 6 17.66 -9.50 2.46
CA TYR A 6 16.47 -10.22 2.91
C TYR A 6 15.27 -9.98 2.00
N LEU A 7 15.10 -8.77 1.45
CA LEU A 7 14.03 -8.47 0.50
C LEU A 7 14.18 -9.26 -0.81
N LYS A 8 15.42 -9.54 -1.27
CA LYS A 8 15.63 -10.36 -2.48
C LYS A 8 15.02 -11.76 -2.40
N LYS A 9 14.90 -12.33 -1.21
CA LYS A 9 14.26 -13.66 -0.99
C LYS A 9 12.75 -13.62 -1.24
N TYR A 10 12.13 -12.43 -1.17
CA TYR A 10 10.68 -12.24 -1.22
C TYR A 10 10.22 -11.26 -2.32
N THR A 11 11.12 -10.78 -3.19
CA THR A 11 10.85 -9.79 -4.25
C THR A 11 9.97 -10.26 -5.40
N LYS A 12 9.53 -11.50 -5.38
CA LYS A 12 8.49 -12.02 -6.26
C LYS A 12 7.45 -12.71 -5.39
N ARG A 13 6.16 -12.47 -5.70
CA ARG A 13 5.04 -13.16 -5.09
C ARG A 13 5.35 -14.66 -5.06
N ASP A 14 5.59 -15.18 -3.88
CA ASP A 14 5.71 -16.62 -3.64
C ASP A 14 4.39 -17.08 -3.04
N PRO A 15 3.46 -17.65 -3.85
CA PRO A 15 2.13 -18.07 -3.39
C PRO A 15 2.18 -19.16 -2.32
N GLN A 16 3.35 -19.78 -2.09
CA GLN A 16 3.55 -20.76 -1.02
C GLN A 16 3.84 -20.10 0.32
N LYS A 17 4.21 -18.82 0.34
CA LYS A 17 4.65 -18.13 1.55
C LYS A 17 3.61 -17.22 2.19
N TYR A 18 2.71 -16.67 1.39
CA TYR A 18 1.58 -15.87 1.89
C TYR A 18 0.38 -15.97 0.95
N PRO A 19 -0.85 -15.85 1.47
CA PRO A 19 -2.07 -15.90 0.67
C PRO A 19 -2.14 -14.72 -0.33
N PRO A 20 -2.86 -14.87 -1.44
CA PRO A 20 -3.08 -13.75 -2.36
C PRO A 20 -3.98 -12.70 -1.73
N PHE A 21 -3.61 -11.43 -1.90
CA PHE A 21 -4.43 -10.27 -1.56
C PHE A 21 -4.82 -9.56 -2.85
N ALA A 22 -6.13 -9.50 -3.15
CA ALA A 22 -6.61 -8.91 -4.40
C ALA A 22 -6.22 -7.43 -4.53
N TYR A 23 -6.44 -6.67 -3.45
CA TYR A 23 -6.20 -5.23 -3.43
C TYR A 23 -4.76 -4.83 -3.06
N HIS A 24 -3.94 -5.78 -2.60
CA HIS A 24 -2.52 -5.55 -2.31
C HIS A 24 -1.68 -6.76 -2.76
N PRO A 25 -1.46 -6.95 -4.07
CA PRO A 25 -0.91 -8.21 -4.62
C PRO A 25 0.54 -8.49 -4.24
N ASP A 26 1.34 -7.47 -3.92
CA ASP A 26 2.76 -7.64 -3.54
C ASP A 26 3.12 -6.86 -2.26
N PRO A 27 2.54 -7.24 -1.10
CA PRO A 27 2.73 -6.53 0.16
C PRO A 27 4.15 -6.67 0.74
N VAL A 28 4.95 -7.59 0.23
CA VAL A 28 6.36 -7.73 0.62
C VAL A 28 7.22 -6.69 -0.08
N SER A 29 7.03 -6.47 -1.39
CA SER A 29 7.77 -5.43 -2.12
C SER A 29 7.42 -4.02 -1.66
N THR A 30 6.20 -3.81 -1.20
CA THR A 30 5.73 -2.55 -0.62
C THR A 30 6.14 -2.37 0.85
N GLN A 31 6.84 -3.37 1.41
CA GLN A 31 7.42 -3.35 2.75
C GLN A 31 6.42 -3.28 3.91
N VAL A 32 5.16 -3.68 3.70
CA VAL A 32 4.18 -3.76 4.78
C VAL A 32 4.33 -5.01 5.64
N PHE A 33 5.14 -5.98 5.19
CA PHE A 33 5.56 -7.11 6.00
C PHE A 33 7.06 -7.03 6.34
N GLU A 34 7.35 -7.25 7.60
CA GLU A 34 8.71 -7.50 8.10
C GLU A 34 9.09 -8.97 7.93
N VAL A 35 10.36 -9.20 7.55
CA VAL A 35 10.93 -10.54 7.42
C VAL A 35 11.71 -10.90 8.66
N HIS A 36 11.40 -12.03 9.28
CA HIS A 36 12.03 -12.51 10.50
C HIS A 36 12.90 -13.75 10.25
N ASP A 37 14.16 -13.69 10.71
CA ASP A 37 15.06 -14.83 10.79
C ASP A 37 15.84 -14.74 12.10
N PRO A 38 15.52 -15.58 13.12
CA PRO A 38 14.58 -16.70 13.09
C PRO A 38 13.08 -16.29 13.07
N PRO A 39 12.17 -17.20 12.65
CA PRO A 39 10.72 -16.96 12.65
C PRO A 39 10.18 -16.58 14.03
N VAL A 40 9.24 -15.63 14.05
CA VAL A 40 8.52 -15.17 15.25
C VAL A 40 7.19 -15.89 15.44
N VAL A 41 6.54 -15.71 16.58
CA VAL A 41 5.23 -16.29 16.85
C VAL A 41 4.14 -15.26 16.56
N CYS A 42 3.20 -15.61 15.69
CA CYS A 42 2.01 -14.80 15.44
C CYS A 42 1.10 -14.76 16.68
N GLU A 43 0.82 -13.58 17.19
CA GLU A 43 -0.01 -13.38 18.39
C GLU A 43 -1.49 -13.74 18.18
N CYS A 44 -1.94 -13.72 16.93
CA CYS A 44 -3.32 -14.05 16.59
C CYS A 44 -3.57 -15.56 16.50
N CYS A 45 -2.64 -16.37 15.94
CA CYS A 45 -2.86 -17.80 15.76
C CYS A 45 -1.87 -18.71 16.51
N GLY A 46 -0.85 -18.16 17.17
CA GLY A 46 0.18 -18.90 17.88
C GLY A 46 1.16 -19.68 17.01
N LYS A 47 1.09 -19.56 15.68
CA LYS A 47 1.99 -20.25 14.75
C LYS A 47 3.24 -19.45 14.49
N LYS A 48 4.37 -20.14 14.21
CA LYS A 48 5.58 -19.50 13.74
C LYS A 48 5.40 -18.95 12.32
N THR A 49 5.91 -17.76 12.08
CA THR A 49 5.88 -17.08 10.79
C THR A 49 7.21 -16.39 10.48
N GLU A 50 7.63 -16.42 9.21
CA GLU A 50 8.77 -15.64 8.72
C GLU A 50 8.36 -14.21 8.31
N LEU A 51 7.05 -13.95 8.20
CA LEU A 51 6.52 -12.64 7.82
C LEU A 51 5.53 -12.16 8.87
N SER A 52 5.65 -10.91 9.32
CA SER A 52 4.64 -10.25 10.13
C SER A 52 4.28 -8.87 9.58
N TYR A 53 3.06 -8.46 9.84
CA TYR A 53 2.59 -7.13 9.49
C TYR A 53 3.30 -6.07 10.34
N MET A 54 3.83 -5.01 9.69
CA MET A 54 4.65 -3.99 10.35
C MET A 54 3.86 -2.88 11.03
N TYR A 55 2.57 -2.76 10.72
CA TYR A 55 1.80 -1.60 11.15
C TYR A 55 0.85 -1.94 12.28
N PRO A 56 0.71 -1.00 13.23
CA PRO A 56 -0.32 -1.12 14.23
C PRO A 56 -1.67 -1.19 13.51
N PHE A 57 -2.48 -2.16 13.91
CA PHE A 57 -3.86 -2.21 13.54
C PHE A 57 -4.54 -0.93 14.01
N ILE A 58 -5.48 -0.44 13.23
CA ILE A 58 -6.45 0.50 13.75
C ILE A 58 -7.40 -0.32 14.60
N SER A 59 -7.05 -0.51 15.85
CA SER A 59 -7.91 -1.11 16.87
C SER A 59 -7.85 -0.23 18.11
N GLU A 60 -9.00 0.21 18.58
CA GLU A 60 -9.09 1.01 19.82
C GLU A 60 -8.83 0.20 21.10
N VAL A 61 -8.80 -1.14 21.00
CA VAL A 61 -8.91 -2.03 22.15
C VAL A 61 -7.69 -2.93 22.39
N TYR A 62 -6.88 -3.19 21.36
CA TYR A 62 -5.81 -4.18 21.45
C TYR A 62 -4.52 -3.75 20.79
N ASP A 63 -3.44 -3.90 21.54
CA ASP A 63 -2.07 -3.77 21.07
C ASP A 63 -1.60 -5.16 20.59
N ILE A 64 -1.40 -5.34 19.28
CA ILE A 64 -0.88 -6.57 18.69
C ILE A 64 0.27 -6.21 17.76
N ASP A 65 1.46 -6.68 18.05
CA ASP A 65 2.66 -6.33 17.30
C ASP A 65 2.97 -7.31 16.16
N THR A 66 2.52 -8.57 16.29
CA THR A 66 2.95 -9.64 15.38
C THR A 66 1.78 -10.40 14.79
N VAL A 67 1.39 -10.08 13.54
CA VAL A 67 0.34 -10.83 12.82
C VAL A 67 0.85 -11.36 11.50
N CYS A 68 0.64 -12.68 11.29
CA CYS A 68 1.04 -13.32 10.06
C CYS A 68 0.09 -13.04 8.89
N PRO A 69 0.57 -13.10 7.62
CA PRO A 69 -0.26 -12.86 6.43
C PRO A 69 -1.52 -13.76 6.36
N ALA A 70 -1.44 -15.00 6.84
CA ALA A 70 -2.57 -15.91 6.84
C ALA A 70 -3.71 -15.46 7.79
N CYS A 71 -3.37 -14.85 8.93
CA CYS A 71 -4.37 -14.26 9.83
C CYS A 71 -5.05 -13.05 9.20
N ILE A 72 -4.31 -12.18 8.53
CA ILE A 72 -4.88 -11.05 7.79
C ILE A 72 -5.88 -11.54 6.74
N ALA A 73 -5.44 -12.43 5.86
CA ALA A 73 -6.30 -12.96 4.80
C ALA A 73 -7.56 -13.67 5.31
N SER A 74 -7.49 -14.27 6.50
CA SER A 74 -8.65 -14.92 7.11
C SER A 74 -9.63 -13.96 7.81
N GLY A 75 -9.26 -12.67 7.99
CA GLY A 75 -10.03 -11.71 8.78
C GLY A 75 -10.06 -12.00 10.28
N LYS A 76 -9.22 -12.91 10.76
CA LYS A 76 -9.24 -13.30 12.17
C LYS A 76 -8.96 -12.14 13.14
N PRO A 77 -7.98 -11.24 12.90
CA PRO A 77 -7.77 -10.06 13.74
C PRO A 77 -8.96 -9.09 13.74
N ALA A 78 -9.64 -8.92 12.61
CA ALA A 78 -10.84 -8.10 12.54
C ALA A 78 -11.97 -8.71 13.41
N ALA A 79 -12.23 -10.00 13.26
CA ALA A 79 -13.30 -10.68 13.99
C ALA A 79 -13.05 -10.77 15.52
N GLU A 80 -11.79 -10.91 15.96
CA GLU A 80 -11.45 -11.13 17.36
C GLU A 80 -11.00 -9.85 18.09
N LYS A 81 -10.53 -8.84 17.35
CA LYS A 81 -9.83 -7.69 17.88
C LYS A 81 -10.31 -6.36 17.29
N ASP A 82 -11.35 -6.38 16.48
CA ASP A 82 -11.88 -5.19 15.81
C ASP A 82 -10.79 -4.42 15.02
N ALA A 83 -9.95 -5.18 14.32
CA ALA A 83 -8.80 -4.64 13.63
C ALA A 83 -9.12 -4.27 12.19
N GLU A 84 -8.82 -3.04 11.80
CA GLU A 84 -8.84 -2.56 10.43
C GLU A 84 -7.40 -2.30 9.95
N TYR A 85 -7.16 -2.52 8.65
CA TYR A 85 -5.84 -2.31 8.04
C TYR A 85 -5.76 -1.02 7.25
N HIS A 86 -6.88 -0.32 7.11
CA HIS A 86 -6.98 0.98 6.48
C HIS A 86 -8.15 1.76 7.09
N ARG A 87 -8.11 3.08 7.01
CA ARG A 87 -9.18 3.93 7.58
C ARG A 87 -10.35 4.06 6.61
N PRO A 88 -11.59 3.80 7.02
CA PRO A 88 -12.76 3.89 6.14
C PRO A 88 -12.96 5.26 5.49
N GLU A 89 -12.57 6.35 6.15
CA GLU A 89 -12.67 7.72 5.66
C GLU A 89 -11.72 8.03 4.50
N TYR A 90 -10.71 7.18 4.26
CA TYR A 90 -9.76 7.31 3.15
C TYR A 90 -9.97 6.24 2.08
N LEU A 91 -11.24 5.91 1.82
CA LEU A 91 -11.65 5.03 0.73
C LEU A 91 -12.48 5.81 -0.29
N GLU A 92 -12.20 5.64 -1.58
CA GLU A 92 -13.17 6.02 -2.60
C GLU A 92 -14.40 5.12 -2.49
N HIS A 93 -15.56 5.65 -2.88
CA HIS A 93 -16.83 4.94 -2.73
C HIS A 93 -16.93 3.74 -3.68
N VAL A 94 -17.34 2.59 -3.14
CA VAL A 94 -17.69 1.36 -3.85
C VAL A 94 -19.04 0.90 -3.30
N GLU A 95 -19.98 0.54 -4.18
CA GLU A 95 -21.35 0.21 -3.75
C GLU A 95 -21.45 -1.12 -3.01
N ASP A 96 -20.63 -2.12 -3.37
CA ASP A 96 -20.64 -3.45 -2.77
C ASP A 96 -19.93 -3.46 -1.41
N PRO A 97 -20.66 -3.62 -0.28
CA PRO A 97 -20.06 -3.62 1.05
C PRO A 97 -19.13 -4.82 1.29
N ALA A 98 -19.26 -5.92 0.54
CA ALA A 98 -18.37 -7.06 0.68
C ALA A 98 -16.96 -6.76 0.16
N LYS A 99 -16.82 -5.85 -0.78
CA LYS A 99 -15.53 -5.36 -1.27
C LYS A 99 -14.85 -4.48 -0.22
N THR A 100 -15.61 -3.58 0.42
CA THR A 100 -15.13 -2.75 1.53
C THR A 100 -14.70 -3.61 2.71
N GLU A 101 -15.50 -4.61 3.07
CA GLU A 101 -15.14 -5.61 4.09
C GLU A 101 -13.82 -6.31 3.76
N THR A 102 -13.66 -6.75 2.51
CA THR A 102 -12.43 -7.40 2.05
C THR A 102 -11.22 -6.46 2.13
N LEU A 103 -11.40 -5.19 1.78
CA LEU A 103 -10.32 -4.21 1.85
C LEU A 103 -9.93 -3.92 3.29
N LEU A 104 -10.87 -3.60 4.15
CA LEU A 104 -10.59 -3.19 5.53
C LEU A 104 -10.07 -4.32 6.42
N HIS A 105 -10.61 -5.54 6.24
CA HIS A 105 -10.41 -6.61 7.20
C HIS A 105 -9.59 -7.80 6.69
N HIS A 106 -9.39 -7.90 5.37
CA HIS A 106 -8.69 -9.04 4.76
C HIS A 106 -7.51 -8.63 3.85
N THR A 107 -7.18 -7.33 3.81
CA THR A 107 -6.11 -6.81 2.96
C THR A 107 -5.10 -6.03 3.82
N PRO A 108 -3.79 -6.29 3.70
CA PRO A 108 -2.81 -5.47 4.41
C PRO A 108 -2.85 -4.02 3.88
N GLY A 109 -2.77 -3.05 4.79
CA GLY A 109 -2.82 -1.62 4.48
C GLY A 109 -1.63 -1.11 3.68
N ILE A 110 -1.53 0.20 3.56
CA ILE A 110 -0.45 0.90 2.87
C ILE A 110 0.52 1.47 3.89
N LEU A 111 1.82 1.29 3.63
CA LEU A 111 2.88 1.95 4.38
C LEU A 111 2.97 3.40 3.94
N SER A 112 2.47 4.32 4.75
CA SER A 112 2.62 5.77 4.55
C SER A 112 2.68 6.49 5.89
N TYR A 113 3.26 7.69 5.90
CA TYR A 113 3.21 8.60 7.05
C TYR A 113 1.89 9.36 7.11
N ASP A 114 1.27 9.59 5.96
CA ASP A 114 0.00 10.27 5.81
C ASP A 114 -1.08 9.29 5.34
N ASP A 115 -2.33 9.66 5.56
CA ASP A 115 -3.45 8.86 5.14
C ASP A 115 -3.58 8.85 3.61
N VAL A 116 -3.43 7.68 3.00
CA VAL A 116 -3.53 7.49 1.55
C VAL A 116 -4.94 7.16 1.16
N LEU A 117 -5.52 7.92 0.23
CA LEU A 117 -6.83 7.60 -0.32
C LEU A 117 -6.74 6.31 -1.17
N TRP A 118 -7.43 5.25 -0.74
CA TRP A 118 -7.52 4.03 -1.55
C TRP A 118 -8.41 4.25 -2.76
N ARG A 119 -7.84 4.06 -3.93
CA ARG A 119 -8.49 4.37 -5.20
C ARG A 119 -9.46 3.26 -5.61
N ALA A 120 -10.57 3.66 -6.24
CA ALA A 120 -11.56 2.77 -6.81
C ALA A 120 -11.83 3.11 -8.29
N HIS A 121 -12.16 2.09 -9.09
CA HIS A 121 -12.54 2.23 -10.49
C HIS A 121 -13.35 1.02 -10.94
N CYS A 122 -14.31 1.21 -11.87
CA CYS A 122 -15.21 0.13 -12.31
C CYS A 122 -15.97 -0.55 -11.16
N ASP A 123 -16.43 0.25 -10.19
CA ASP A 123 -17.14 -0.21 -8.99
C ASP A 123 -16.39 -1.30 -8.20
N ASP A 124 -15.04 -1.15 -8.13
CA ASP A 124 -14.19 -2.00 -7.31
C ASP A 124 -12.96 -1.23 -6.83
N TYR A 125 -12.38 -1.66 -5.71
CA TYR A 125 -11.09 -1.13 -5.28
C TYR A 125 -9.98 -1.58 -6.20
N CYS A 126 -9.04 -0.67 -6.43
CA CYS A 126 -7.88 -0.95 -7.26
C CYS A 126 -6.81 -1.70 -6.47
N ALA A 127 -6.01 -2.49 -7.17
CA ALA A 127 -4.83 -3.12 -6.59
C ALA A 127 -3.74 -2.07 -6.34
N TYR A 128 -3.24 -2.00 -5.11
CA TYR A 128 -2.11 -1.15 -4.77
C TYR A 128 -0.79 -1.75 -5.26
N LEU A 129 -0.06 -1.02 -6.10
CA LEU A 129 1.21 -1.45 -6.71
C LEU A 129 2.45 -0.90 -5.99
N GLY A 130 2.25 0.02 -5.04
CA GLY A 130 3.33 0.62 -4.27
C GLY A 130 3.61 2.08 -4.63
N VAL A 131 4.70 2.60 -4.06
CA VAL A 131 5.15 3.96 -4.31
C VAL A 131 6.09 4.01 -5.50
N TYR A 132 5.76 4.88 -6.46
CA TYR A 132 6.60 5.11 -7.63
C TYR A 132 7.15 6.55 -7.58
N ARG A 133 8.39 6.70 -7.99
CA ARG A 133 8.97 8.01 -8.27
C ARG A 133 8.71 8.37 -9.74
N TYR A 134 8.73 9.66 -10.06
CA TYR A 134 8.51 10.18 -11.41
C TYR A 134 9.31 9.43 -12.49
N GLN A 135 10.59 9.13 -12.24
CA GLN A 135 11.44 8.41 -13.20
C GLN A 135 10.95 6.98 -13.47
N ARG A 136 10.37 6.32 -12.47
CA ARG A 136 9.79 4.98 -12.65
C ARG A 136 8.53 5.06 -13.49
N LEU A 137 7.64 6.01 -13.22
CA LEU A 137 6.42 6.25 -14.02
C LEU A 137 6.77 6.52 -15.48
N LYS A 138 7.78 7.37 -15.73
CA LYS A 138 8.27 7.66 -17.08
C LYS A 138 8.78 6.41 -17.80
N ARG A 139 9.58 5.61 -17.12
CA ARG A 139 10.15 4.37 -17.69
C ARG A 139 9.06 3.34 -18.00
N GLU A 140 8.03 3.26 -17.18
CA GLU A 140 6.91 2.33 -17.33
C GLU A 140 5.79 2.88 -18.22
N GLY A 141 5.94 4.11 -18.74
CA GLY A 141 5.00 4.72 -19.69
C GLY A 141 3.71 5.27 -19.05
N LEU A 142 3.67 5.41 -17.72
CA LEU A 142 2.47 5.74 -16.96
C LEU A 142 2.21 7.25 -16.83
N LEU A 143 3.09 8.12 -17.37
CA LEU A 143 2.93 9.57 -17.21
C LEU A 143 1.67 10.13 -17.89
N ALA A 144 1.21 9.53 -18.98
CA ALA A 144 -0.01 9.97 -19.63
C ALA A 144 -1.22 9.72 -18.71
N GLU A 145 -1.32 8.52 -18.15
CA GLU A 145 -2.40 8.16 -17.22
C GLU A 145 -2.34 8.99 -15.94
N LEU A 146 -1.14 9.29 -15.41
CA LEU A 146 -0.97 10.19 -14.27
C LEU A 146 -1.60 11.56 -14.53
N TRP A 147 -1.35 12.16 -15.72
CA TRP A 147 -1.87 13.49 -16.05
C TRP A 147 -3.34 13.50 -16.47
N GLU A 148 -3.92 12.34 -16.73
CA GLU A 148 -5.35 12.17 -17.00
C GLU A 148 -6.15 11.81 -15.74
N ASP A 149 -5.48 11.47 -14.63
CA ASP A 149 -6.15 11.17 -13.37
C ASP A 149 -6.75 12.46 -12.78
N PRO A 150 -8.07 12.48 -12.46
CA PRO A 150 -8.74 13.68 -11.98
C PRO A 150 -8.24 14.17 -10.61
N LEU A 151 -7.57 13.33 -9.83
CA LEU A 151 -6.95 13.73 -8.56
C LEU A 151 -5.53 14.28 -8.74
N THR A 152 -4.99 14.24 -9.97
CA THR A 152 -3.66 14.80 -10.26
C THR A 152 -3.80 16.21 -10.82
N ASP A 153 -3.44 17.23 -10.04
CA ASP A 153 -3.40 18.62 -10.51
C ASP A 153 -2.05 18.95 -11.13
N ARG A 154 -1.99 18.89 -12.46
CA ARG A 154 -0.78 19.22 -13.22
C ARG A 154 -0.31 20.68 -13.04
N ASN A 155 -1.24 21.61 -12.84
CA ASN A 155 -0.89 23.01 -12.63
C ASN A 155 -0.22 23.18 -11.27
N ARG A 156 -0.81 22.60 -10.24
CA ARG A 156 -0.22 22.57 -8.89
C ARG A 156 1.17 21.91 -8.90
N TRP A 157 1.33 20.82 -9.63
CA TRP A 157 2.63 20.17 -9.83
C TRP A 157 3.66 21.13 -10.45
N ASN A 158 3.28 21.82 -11.52
CA ASN A 158 4.15 22.80 -12.17
C ASN A 158 4.48 23.98 -11.25
N ASP A 159 3.51 24.48 -10.49
CA ASP A 159 3.70 25.59 -9.54
C ASP A 159 4.68 25.22 -8.43
N ILE A 160 4.60 24.00 -7.90
CA ILE A 160 5.53 23.51 -6.88
C ILE A 160 6.94 23.35 -7.45
N THR A 161 7.09 22.81 -8.67
CA THR A 161 8.40 22.68 -9.33
C THR A 161 9.04 24.03 -9.56
N LEU A 162 8.27 25.01 -10.02
CA LEU A 162 8.74 26.39 -10.24
C LEU A 162 9.09 27.10 -8.91
N ALA A 163 8.26 26.97 -7.90
CA ALA A 163 8.47 27.60 -6.59
C ALA A 163 9.71 27.06 -5.87
N LYS A 164 9.98 25.77 -5.98
CA LYS A 164 11.16 25.12 -5.38
C LYS A 164 12.43 25.27 -6.23
N GLY A 165 12.33 25.80 -7.46
CA GLY A 165 13.47 25.89 -8.40
C GLY A 165 14.07 24.52 -8.74
N VAL A 166 13.28 23.47 -8.57
CA VAL A 166 13.67 22.09 -8.87
C VAL A 166 12.99 21.61 -10.14
N ASN A 167 13.61 20.70 -10.84
CA ASN A 167 12.94 20.06 -11.96
C ASN A 167 12.09 18.88 -11.46
N GLU A 168 11.19 18.42 -12.31
CA GLU A 168 10.28 17.30 -12.04
C GLU A 168 10.98 16.01 -11.56
N TYR A 169 12.29 15.87 -11.79
CA TYR A 169 13.09 14.72 -11.35
C TYR A 169 13.60 14.84 -9.91
N GLN A 170 13.59 16.05 -9.37
CA GLN A 170 14.11 16.37 -8.03
C GLN A 170 12.99 16.47 -6.99
N LEU A 171 11.74 16.42 -7.45
CA LEU A 171 10.60 16.38 -6.55
C LEU A 171 10.57 15.06 -5.80
N GLY A 172 10.61 15.16 -4.48
CA GLY A 172 10.56 14.02 -3.57
C GLY A 172 9.18 13.39 -3.41
N PHE A 173 8.20 13.74 -4.24
CA PHE A 173 6.83 13.22 -4.12
C PHE A 173 6.78 11.71 -4.14
N LEU A 174 6.00 11.17 -3.24
CA LEU A 174 5.63 9.78 -3.20
C LEU A 174 4.32 9.62 -3.99
N ILE A 175 4.40 8.92 -5.12
CA ILE A 175 3.24 8.67 -5.97
C ILE A 175 2.77 7.25 -5.73
N HIS A 176 1.68 7.10 -5.02
CA HIS A 176 1.02 5.82 -4.81
C HIS A 176 0.31 5.42 -6.09
N VAL A 177 0.59 4.23 -6.59
CA VAL A 177 0.06 3.72 -7.86
C VAL A 177 -0.90 2.59 -7.58
N PHE A 178 -2.05 2.67 -8.22
CA PHE A 178 -3.12 1.68 -8.15
C PHE A 178 -3.45 1.19 -9.56
N GLU A 179 -3.87 -0.05 -9.71
CA GLU A 179 -4.33 -0.64 -10.97
C GLU A 179 -5.75 -1.17 -10.82
N CYS A 180 -6.64 -0.74 -11.70
CA CYS A 180 -8.00 -1.26 -11.73
C CYS A 180 -8.00 -2.75 -12.09
N LEU A 181 -8.59 -3.58 -11.24
CA LEU A 181 -8.66 -5.03 -11.43
C LEU A 181 -9.51 -5.44 -12.64
N THR A 182 -10.40 -4.56 -13.12
CA THR A 182 -11.32 -4.84 -14.23
C THR A 182 -10.75 -4.40 -15.58
N CYS A 183 -10.24 -3.18 -15.70
CA CYS A 183 -9.83 -2.61 -16.98
C CYS A 183 -8.32 -2.35 -17.11
N GLY A 184 -7.55 -2.53 -16.05
CA GLY A 184 -6.10 -2.33 -16.04
C GLY A 184 -5.65 -0.86 -16.05
N ARG A 185 -6.59 0.11 -15.95
CA ARG A 185 -6.25 1.53 -15.86
C ARG A 185 -5.52 1.80 -14.56
N HIS A 186 -4.47 2.64 -14.64
CA HIS A 186 -3.77 3.11 -13.44
C HIS A 186 -4.42 4.38 -12.90
N LEU A 187 -4.48 4.46 -11.58
CA LEU A 187 -4.91 5.61 -10.81
C LEU A 187 -3.81 5.96 -9.80
N PHE A 188 -3.83 7.22 -9.35
CA PHE A 188 -2.71 7.73 -8.57
C PHE A 188 -3.23 8.48 -7.33
N PHE A 189 -2.43 8.45 -6.28
CA PHE A 189 -2.54 9.34 -5.14
C PHE A 189 -1.16 9.94 -4.89
N ILE A 190 -1.07 11.27 -4.84
CA ILE A 190 0.20 11.98 -4.65
C ILE A 190 0.24 12.46 -3.21
N ASP A 191 1.19 11.95 -2.45
CA ASP A 191 1.53 12.48 -1.14
C ASP A 191 2.41 13.73 -1.32
N GLU A 192 1.82 14.91 -1.04
CA GLU A 192 2.43 16.22 -1.29
C GLU A 192 3.21 16.75 -0.07
N ASP A 193 2.92 16.26 1.13
CA ASP A 193 3.51 16.76 2.37
C ASP A 193 4.89 16.18 2.66
N TYR A 194 5.40 15.36 1.74
CA TYR A 194 6.72 14.78 1.84
C TYR A 194 7.82 15.79 1.52
N GLU A 195 8.06 16.74 2.41
CA GLU A 195 9.25 17.58 2.38
C GLU A 195 10.46 16.81 2.92
N GLY A 196 11.16 16.09 2.01
CA GLY A 196 12.59 15.83 2.15
C GLY A 196 13.12 15.30 3.48
N ARG A 197 12.45 14.33 4.14
CA ARG A 197 12.94 13.74 5.40
C ARG A 197 13.87 12.53 5.20
N PHE A 198 14.28 12.26 3.99
CA PHE A 198 15.29 11.25 3.69
C PHE A 198 16.47 11.89 2.94
N GLU A 199 17.33 12.58 3.68
CA GLU A 199 18.73 12.76 3.31
C GLU A 199 19.54 11.50 3.70
#